data_b577b7572f850500953bda4779c4b25a
#
_entry.id   b577b7572f850500953bda4779c4b25a
#
_cell.length_a   1.000
_cell.length_b   1.000
_cell.length_c   1.000
_cell.angle_alpha   90.00
_cell.angle_beta   90.00
_cell.angle_gamma   90.00
#
_symmetry.space_group_name_H-M   'P 1'
#
loop_
_entity.id
_entity.type
_entity.pdbx_description
1 polymer ?
#
loop_
_entity_poly.entity_id
_entity_poly.type
_entity_poly.pdbx_seq_one_letter_code
_entity_poly.pdbx_strand_id
1 'polypeptide(L)'
;LYDSFELILKQVSKVSPQSETVNRLWWRPAGINLRSRVDVAEFENVIRVRRPDLVCFGPLYAAYDNTSKDFGWETAAREVQTTLKQLMVRYNFALMIEDHAPQGDAAGKRQMRPYGSSFWRRWPDIGLGLETVGDRDDIMKVTRWRGDRVVTDWPSVIERGTASGSPWPFVGRWEESGF
;
A
#
# COMPACT_ATOMS: atom_id res chain seq x y z
N LEU A 1 -4.66 11.70 -7.77
CA LEU A 1 -5.47 10.96 -8.74
C LEU A 1 -6.15 9.83 -8.00
N TYR A 2 -7.43 9.99 -7.70
CA TYR A 2 -8.22 8.91 -7.13
C TYR A 2 -8.73 8.07 -8.31
N ASP A 3 -8.37 6.80 -8.35
CA ASP A 3 -8.97 5.88 -9.31
C ASP A 3 -10.47 5.84 -9.08
N SER A 4 -11.25 5.92 -10.17
CA SER A 4 -12.69 5.81 -10.05
C SER A 4 -13.07 4.40 -9.60
N PHE A 5 -14.17 4.29 -8.86
CA PHE A 5 -14.69 2.98 -8.45
C PHE A 5 -14.87 2.03 -9.65
N GLU A 6 -15.28 2.55 -10.80
CA GLU A 6 -15.42 1.80 -12.04
C GLU A 6 -14.09 1.23 -12.54
N LEU A 7 -13.00 1.98 -12.42
CA LEU A 7 -11.67 1.52 -12.82
C LEU A 7 -11.19 0.39 -11.91
N ILE A 8 -11.39 0.51 -10.63
CA ILE A 8 -11.04 -0.53 -9.65
C ILE A 8 -11.88 -1.78 -9.87
N LEU A 9 -13.20 -1.65 -10.06
CA LEU A 9 -14.06 -2.78 -10.38
C LEU A 9 -13.62 -3.47 -11.68
N LYS A 10 -13.26 -2.70 -12.71
CA LYS A 10 -12.75 -3.24 -13.97
C LYS A 10 -11.44 -4.00 -13.78
N GLN A 11 -10.56 -3.54 -12.91
CA GLN A 11 -9.31 -4.24 -12.59
C GLN A 11 -9.58 -5.51 -11.77
N VAL A 12 -10.40 -5.43 -10.74
CA VAL A 12 -10.76 -6.58 -9.91
C VAL A 12 -11.48 -7.66 -10.71
N SER A 13 -12.39 -7.28 -11.61
CA SER A 13 -13.10 -8.25 -12.48
C SER A 13 -12.19 -9.00 -13.45
N LYS A 14 -11.02 -8.43 -13.79
CA LYS A 14 -10.01 -9.11 -14.60
C LYS A 14 -9.24 -10.17 -13.79
N VAL A 15 -9.04 -9.93 -12.50
CA VAL A 15 -8.30 -10.84 -11.61
C VAL A 15 -9.20 -11.97 -11.12
N SER A 16 -10.46 -11.66 -10.84
CA SER A 16 -11.43 -12.63 -10.36
C SER A 16 -12.77 -12.39 -11.05
N PRO A 17 -13.02 -13.07 -12.17
CA PRO A 17 -14.26 -12.96 -12.91
C PRO A 17 -15.48 -13.54 -12.17
N GLN A 18 -15.27 -14.20 -11.03
CA GLN A 18 -16.35 -14.76 -10.24
C GLN A 18 -16.95 -13.66 -9.34
N SER A 19 -18.26 -13.53 -9.41
CA SER A 19 -19.06 -12.50 -8.74
C SER A 19 -18.90 -12.42 -7.20
N GLU A 20 -18.47 -13.50 -6.57
CA GLU A 20 -18.31 -13.57 -5.12
C GLU A 20 -17.21 -12.64 -4.59
N THR A 21 -16.14 -12.42 -5.35
CA THR A 21 -15.03 -11.55 -4.92
C THR A 21 -15.45 -10.08 -4.88
N VAL A 22 -16.31 -9.65 -5.81
CA VAL A 22 -16.82 -8.27 -5.85
C VAL A 22 -17.68 -7.97 -4.63
N ASN A 23 -18.44 -8.94 -4.13
CA ASN A 23 -19.27 -8.77 -2.94
C ASN A 23 -18.47 -8.65 -1.63
N ARG A 24 -17.18 -9.01 -1.64
CA ARG A 24 -16.26 -8.88 -0.51
C ARG A 24 -15.36 -7.66 -0.58
N LEU A 25 -15.37 -6.94 -1.71
CA LEU A 25 -14.59 -5.72 -1.89
C LEU A 25 -15.41 -4.49 -1.47
N TRP A 26 -14.83 -3.69 -0.61
CA TRP A 26 -15.37 -2.42 -0.17
C TRP A 26 -14.45 -1.30 -0.59
N TRP A 27 -15.04 -0.30 -1.20
CA TRP A 27 -14.32 0.86 -1.69
C TRP A 27 -14.90 2.16 -1.13
N ARG A 28 -14.04 3.04 -0.67
CA ARG A 28 -14.39 4.40 -0.28
C ARG A 28 -13.61 5.38 -1.17
N PRO A 29 -14.26 6.06 -2.09
CA PRO A 29 -13.61 7.01 -2.99
C PRO A 29 -13.24 8.32 -2.29
N ALA A 30 -13.95 8.68 -1.23
CA ALA A 30 -13.61 9.85 -0.42
C ALA A 30 -12.33 9.58 0.37
N GLY A 31 -11.40 10.53 0.37
CA GLY A 31 -10.24 10.49 1.23
C GLY A 31 -10.62 10.34 2.70
N ILE A 32 -9.66 9.97 3.51
CA ILE A 32 -9.80 9.89 4.96
C ILE A 32 -8.71 10.70 5.63
N ASN A 33 -9.07 11.48 6.65
CA ASN A 33 -8.09 12.10 7.52
C ASN A 33 -8.00 11.34 8.84
N LEU A 34 -6.97 10.53 9.00
CA LEU A 34 -6.77 9.70 10.19
C LEU A 34 -6.43 10.50 11.48
N ARG A 35 -6.34 11.83 11.39
CA ARG A 35 -6.25 12.75 12.53
C ARG A 35 -7.60 13.37 12.89
N SER A 36 -8.59 13.24 12.01
CA SER A 36 -9.96 13.67 12.26
C SER A 36 -10.70 12.62 13.09
N ARG A 37 -11.19 13.00 14.25
CA ARG A 37 -12.00 12.11 15.09
C ARG A 37 -13.26 11.61 14.39
N VAL A 38 -13.85 12.44 13.54
CA VAL A 38 -15.06 12.09 12.78
C VAL A 38 -14.73 11.02 11.75
N ASP A 39 -13.67 11.24 10.97
CA ASP A 39 -13.25 10.28 9.93
C ASP A 39 -12.80 8.96 10.54
N VAL A 40 -12.07 9.01 11.65
CA VAL A 40 -11.65 7.80 12.38
C VAL A 40 -12.85 7.02 12.90
N ALA A 41 -13.85 7.70 13.47
CA ALA A 41 -15.06 7.04 13.95
C ALA A 41 -15.87 6.40 12.81
N GLU A 42 -15.97 7.07 11.68
CA GLU A 42 -16.62 6.52 10.48
C GLU A 42 -15.84 5.29 9.94
N PHE A 43 -14.53 5.40 9.85
CA PHE A 43 -13.65 4.30 9.44
C PHE A 43 -13.77 3.09 10.38
N GLU A 44 -13.72 3.33 11.69
CA GLU A 44 -13.91 2.29 12.70
C GLU A 44 -15.28 1.62 12.57
N ASN A 45 -16.34 2.40 12.31
CA ASN A 45 -17.68 1.85 12.10
C ASN A 45 -17.72 0.92 10.87
N VAL A 46 -17.10 1.30 9.76
CA VAL A 46 -17.00 0.46 8.57
C VAL A 46 -16.27 -0.85 8.88
N ILE A 47 -15.11 -0.78 9.54
CA ILE A 47 -14.34 -1.97 9.94
C ILE A 47 -15.17 -2.87 10.85
N ARG A 48 -15.84 -2.30 11.85
CA ARG A 48 -16.66 -3.03 12.81
C ARG A 48 -17.82 -3.77 12.14
N VAL A 49 -18.48 -3.14 11.16
CA VAL A 49 -19.63 -3.71 10.45
C VAL A 49 -19.19 -4.74 9.41
N ARG A 50 -18.11 -4.47 8.69
CA ARG A 50 -17.65 -5.28 7.55
C ARG A 50 -16.69 -6.39 7.94
N ARG A 51 -15.98 -6.23 9.04
CA ARG A 51 -14.98 -7.18 9.54
C ARG A 51 -14.03 -7.65 8.44
N PRO A 52 -13.32 -6.72 7.79
CA PRO A 52 -12.40 -7.08 6.72
C PRO A 52 -11.22 -7.88 7.28
N ASP A 53 -10.72 -8.83 6.50
CA ASP A 53 -9.45 -9.50 6.79
C ASP A 53 -8.24 -8.63 6.42
N LEU A 54 -8.40 -7.79 5.40
CA LEU A 54 -7.38 -6.88 4.90
C LEU A 54 -7.97 -5.50 4.64
N VAL A 55 -7.29 -4.47 5.11
CA VAL A 55 -7.56 -3.08 4.78
C VAL A 55 -6.39 -2.54 3.97
N CYS A 56 -6.69 -2.03 2.78
CA CYS A 56 -5.71 -1.35 1.94
C CYS A 56 -6.04 0.14 1.88
N PHE A 57 -5.06 1.00 2.06
CA PHE A 57 -5.25 2.42 1.80
C PHE A 57 -3.96 3.08 1.27
N GLY A 58 -4.16 4.15 0.54
CA GLY A 58 -3.09 4.96 -0.02
C GLY A 58 -3.61 6.08 -0.90
N PRO A 59 -2.77 6.99 -1.29
CA PRO A 59 -1.41 7.15 -0.76
C PRO A 59 -1.39 7.68 0.68
N LEU A 60 -0.41 7.26 1.46
CA LEU A 60 -0.30 7.57 2.90
C LEU A 60 -0.35 9.07 3.20
N TYR A 61 0.31 9.89 2.40
CA TYR A 61 0.34 11.35 2.60
C TYR A 61 -1.05 12.00 2.50
N ALA A 62 -2.00 11.37 1.80
CA ALA A 62 -3.38 11.85 1.69
C ALA A 62 -4.27 11.42 2.88
N ALA A 63 -3.77 10.52 3.72
CA ALA A 63 -4.51 9.99 4.86
C ALA A 63 -4.39 10.85 6.13
N TYR A 64 -3.60 11.91 6.11
CA TYR A 64 -3.51 12.88 7.21
C TYR A 64 -3.10 14.26 6.71
N ASP A 65 -3.76 15.27 7.25
CA ASP A 65 -3.42 16.65 6.97
C ASP A 65 -2.18 17.07 7.79
N ASN A 66 -1.18 17.60 7.10
CA ASN A 66 0.05 18.11 7.70
C ASN A 66 0.20 19.63 7.49
N THR A 67 -0.90 20.34 7.25
CA THR A 67 -0.89 21.79 6.98
C THR A 67 -0.66 22.63 8.21
N SER A 68 -0.80 22.08 9.41
CA SER A 68 -0.51 22.84 10.63
C SER A 68 0.99 22.98 10.84
N LYS A 69 1.50 24.18 10.80
CA LYS A 69 2.91 24.52 11.06
C LYS A 69 3.40 24.10 12.46
N ASP A 70 2.48 23.80 13.36
CA ASP A 70 2.75 23.52 14.78
C ASP A 70 3.04 22.05 15.10
N PHE A 71 2.76 21.12 14.16
CA PHE A 71 3.00 19.70 14.35
C PHE A 71 3.97 19.15 13.31
N GLY A 72 5.13 18.73 13.78
CA GLY A 72 6.11 18.08 12.91
C GLY A 72 5.60 16.77 12.32
N TRP A 73 6.12 16.39 11.14
CA TRP A 73 5.81 15.14 10.43
C TRP A 73 5.87 13.89 11.32
N GLU A 74 6.81 13.85 12.25
CA GLU A 74 7.00 12.72 13.17
C GLU A 74 5.84 12.59 14.17
N THR A 75 5.30 13.70 14.66
CA THR A 75 4.15 13.70 15.58
C THR A 75 2.90 13.23 14.87
N ALA A 76 2.60 13.78 13.69
CA ALA A 76 1.46 13.38 12.89
C ALA A 76 1.52 11.89 12.51
N ALA A 77 2.69 11.41 12.08
CA ALA A 77 2.91 10.00 11.76
C ALA A 77 2.68 9.08 12.96
N ARG A 78 3.13 9.48 14.14
CA ARG A 78 2.92 8.72 15.39
C ARG A 78 1.45 8.63 15.77
N GLU A 79 0.69 9.73 15.65
CA GLU A 79 -0.74 9.74 15.93
C GLU A 79 -1.50 8.79 15.01
N VAL A 80 -1.24 8.88 13.70
CA VAL A 80 -1.85 8.01 12.68
C VAL A 80 -1.49 6.55 12.92
N GLN A 81 -0.20 6.25 13.15
CA GLN A 81 0.25 4.91 13.47
C GLN A 81 -0.45 4.35 14.70
N THR A 82 -0.57 5.15 15.76
CA THR A 82 -1.22 4.71 17.00
C THR A 82 -2.68 4.37 16.75
N THR A 83 -3.40 5.22 16.02
CA THR A 83 -4.81 5.00 15.63
C THR A 83 -4.96 3.71 14.84
N LEU A 84 -4.16 3.53 13.79
CA LEU A 84 -4.22 2.34 12.94
C LEU A 84 -3.88 1.06 13.73
N LYS A 85 -2.84 1.10 14.56
CA LYS A 85 -2.46 -0.05 15.40
C LYS A 85 -3.57 -0.45 16.38
N GLN A 86 -4.23 0.53 17.00
CA GLN A 86 -5.37 0.26 17.89
C GLN A 86 -6.52 -0.41 17.15
N LEU A 87 -6.86 0.06 15.94
CA LEU A 87 -7.90 -0.53 15.10
C LEU A 87 -7.53 -1.96 14.66
N MET A 88 -6.29 -2.16 14.20
CA MET A 88 -5.79 -3.50 13.81
C MET A 88 -5.91 -4.50 14.96
N VAL A 89 -5.46 -4.13 16.16
CA VAL A 89 -5.53 -5.00 17.34
C VAL A 89 -6.98 -5.27 17.74
N ARG A 90 -7.83 -4.24 17.74
CA ARG A 90 -9.23 -4.36 18.17
C ARG A 90 -10.07 -5.22 17.23
N TYR A 91 -9.83 -5.11 15.94
CA TYR A 91 -10.68 -5.74 14.92
C TYR A 91 -10.00 -6.88 14.15
N ASN A 92 -8.74 -7.17 14.46
CA ASN A 92 -7.97 -8.31 13.92
C ASN A 92 -7.94 -8.34 12.39
N PHE A 93 -7.45 -7.30 11.75
CA PHE A 93 -7.25 -7.23 10.30
C PHE A 93 -5.78 -6.95 9.95
N ALA A 94 -5.37 -7.38 8.76
CA ALA A 94 -4.10 -6.99 8.17
C ALA A 94 -4.22 -5.61 7.51
N LEU A 95 -3.11 -4.85 7.49
CA LEU A 95 -3.07 -3.52 6.92
C LEU A 95 -2.03 -3.46 5.82
N MET A 96 -2.43 -3.00 4.64
CA MET A 96 -1.56 -2.67 3.52
C MET A 96 -1.63 -1.18 3.25
N ILE A 97 -0.47 -0.53 3.22
CA ILE A 97 -0.37 0.91 2.98
C ILE A 97 0.45 1.13 1.72
N GLU A 98 -0.12 1.90 0.80
CA GLU A 98 0.64 2.46 -0.32
C GLU A 98 1.23 3.81 0.09
N ASP A 99 2.47 4.05 -0.30
CA ASP A 99 3.10 5.35 -0.15
C ASP A 99 4.04 5.64 -1.33
N HIS A 100 4.24 6.91 -1.61
CA HIS A 100 5.13 7.31 -2.67
C HIS A 100 6.58 7.27 -2.20
N ALA A 101 7.47 6.79 -3.05
CA ALA A 101 8.90 6.93 -2.83
C ALA A 101 9.29 8.42 -2.95
N PRO A 102 10.27 8.89 -2.18
CA PRO A 102 10.79 10.25 -2.33
C PRO A 102 11.30 10.48 -3.75
N GLN A 103 11.27 11.73 -4.19
CA GLN A 103 11.92 12.09 -5.43
C GLN A 103 13.42 11.75 -5.33
N GLY A 104 14.04 11.41 -6.48
CA GLY A 104 15.44 11.08 -6.53
C GLY A 104 16.32 12.23 -6.01
N ASP A 105 17.51 11.88 -5.56
CA ASP A 105 18.56 12.87 -5.24
C ASP A 105 19.03 13.60 -6.50
N ALA A 106 19.99 14.50 -6.34
CA ALA A 106 20.59 15.25 -7.46
C ALA A 106 21.22 14.33 -8.54
N ALA A 107 21.53 13.09 -8.21
CA ALA A 107 22.00 12.06 -9.13
C ALA A 107 20.87 11.21 -9.74
N GLY A 108 19.60 11.55 -9.47
CA GLY A 108 18.43 10.85 -9.97
C GLY A 108 18.11 9.52 -9.27
N LYS A 109 18.90 9.12 -8.27
CA LYS A 109 18.73 7.86 -7.56
C LYS A 109 17.58 7.95 -6.56
N ARG A 110 16.50 7.21 -6.79
CA ARG A 110 15.37 7.08 -5.85
C ARG A 110 15.67 6.02 -4.81
N GLN A 111 15.25 6.31 -3.58
CA GLN A 111 15.24 5.30 -2.52
C GLN A 111 13.82 4.73 -2.45
N MET A 112 13.66 3.45 -2.79
CA MET A 112 12.37 2.76 -2.79
C MET A 112 11.90 2.44 -1.36
N ARG A 113 11.56 3.50 -0.63
CA ARG A 113 11.08 3.46 0.76
C ARG A 113 10.05 4.58 0.97
N PRO A 114 9.20 4.49 2.02
CA PRO A 114 8.20 5.52 2.30
C PRO A 114 8.82 6.92 2.46
N TYR A 115 8.12 7.90 1.93
CA TYR A 115 8.45 9.31 2.10
C TYR A 115 8.01 9.81 3.49
N GLY A 116 8.71 10.82 4.00
CA GLY A 116 8.35 11.51 5.24
C GLY A 116 8.95 10.89 6.49
N SER A 117 8.11 10.59 7.48
CA SER A 117 8.54 10.18 8.81
C SER A 117 9.32 8.86 8.84
N SER A 118 10.33 8.80 9.71
CA SER A 118 11.09 7.58 9.97
C SER A 118 10.21 6.45 10.56
N PHE A 119 9.07 6.77 11.14
CA PHE A 119 8.12 5.78 11.66
C PHE A 119 7.59 4.86 10.58
N TRP A 120 7.29 5.38 9.38
CA TRP A 120 6.79 4.58 8.27
C TRP A 120 7.75 3.51 7.79
N ARG A 121 9.04 3.68 8.04
CA ARG A 121 10.08 2.68 7.72
C ARG A 121 10.27 1.64 8.82
N ARG A 122 9.91 1.98 10.07
CA ARG A 122 10.17 1.13 11.23
C ARG A 122 8.97 0.31 11.64
N TRP A 123 7.77 0.78 11.33
CA TRP A 123 6.54 0.18 11.78
C TRP A 123 6.11 -1.06 10.99
N PRO A 124 6.11 -1.09 9.64
CA PRO A 124 5.63 -2.26 8.90
C PRO A 124 6.45 -3.51 9.20
N ASP A 125 5.80 -4.65 9.21
CA ASP A 125 6.47 -5.94 9.28
C ASP A 125 7.16 -6.27 7.96
N ILE A 126 6.53 -5.89 6.82
CA ILE A 126 7.03 -6.08 5.46
C ILE A 126 7.00 -4.73 4.74
N GLY A 127 8.07 -4.42 4.03
CA GLY A 127 8.17 -3.22 3.22
C GLY A 127 8.82 -3.50 1.88
N LEU A 128 8.07 -3.23 0.80
CA LEU A 128 8.50 -3.41 -0.58
C LEU A 128 8.47 -2.08 -1.31
N GLY A 129 9.45 -1.85 -2.15
CA GLY A 129 9.46 -0.76 -3.11
C GLY A 129 9.35 -1.32 -4.52
N LEU A 130 8.56 -0.71 -5.36
CA LEU A 130 8.36 -1.08 -6.76
C LEU A 130 8.89 0.04 -7.64
N GLU A 131 9.76 -0.31 -8.58
CA GLU A 131 10.37 0.61 -9.52
C GLU A 131 10.27 0.06 -10.94
N THR A 132 9.83 0.89 -11.89
CA THR A 132 9.80 0.50 -13.31
C THR A 132 11.22 0.26 -13.83
N VAL A 133 11.36 -0.70 -14.73
CA VAL A 133 12.66 -1.06 -15.33
C VAL A 133 12.79 -0.37 -16.68
N GLY A 134 13.57 0.71 -16.73
CA GLY A 134 13.70 1.53 -17.94
C GLY A 134 12.36 2.11 -18.37
N ASP A 135 12.06 2.03 -19.67
CA ASP A 135 10.79 2.50 -20.24
C ASP A 135 9.67 1.43 -20.22
N ARG A 136 9.90 0.32 -19.53
CA ARG A 136 8.94 -0.79 -19.45
C ARG A 136 8.00 -0.60 -18.27
N ASP A 137 6.73 -0.46 -18.56
CA ASP A 137 5.65 -0.35 -17.56
C ASP A 137 5.05 -1.70 -17.15
N ASP A 138 5.42 -2.77 -17.84
CA ASP A 138 5.01 -4.14 -17.58
C ASP A 138 5.96 -4.91 -16.65
N ILE A 139 7.15 -4.38 -16.37
CA ILE A 139 8.15 -4.98 -15.49
C ILE A 139 8.47 -4.02 -14.35
N MET A 140 8.45 -4.53 -13.13
CA MET A 140 8.84 -3.79 -11.95
C MET A 140 9.92 -4.54 -11.18
N LYS A 141 10.98 -3.82 -10.84
CA LYS A 141 11.97 -4.27 -9.87
C LYS A 141 11.37 -4.18 -8.47
N VAL A 142 11.55 -5.22 -7.68
CA VAL A 142 11.12 -5.29 -6.29
C VAL A 142 12.32 -5.05 -5.38
N THR A 143 12.25 -4.02 -4.55
CA THR A 143 13.26 -3.74 -3.55
C THR A 143 12.66 -3.93 -2.16
N ARG A 144 13.11 -4.95 -1.44
CA ARG A 144 12.71 -5.14 -0.05
C ARG A 144 13.53 -4.21 0.86
N TRP A 145 12.87 -3.33 1.58
CA TRP A 145 13.50 -2.44 2.55
C TRP A 145 13.14 -2.80 4.00
N ARG A 146 12.17 -3.69 4.22
CA ARG A 146 11.75 -4.21 5.54
C ARG A 146 11.28 -5.65 5.43
N GLY A 147 11.41 -6.42 6.51
CA GLY A 147 10.98 -7.81 6.64
C GLY A 147 12.09 -8.74 7.08
N ASP A 148 11.71 -9.92 7.56
CA ASP A 148 12.65 -10.95 7.95
C ASP A 148 13.29 -11.56 6.68
N ARG A 149 14.62 -11.62 6.66
CA ARG A 149 15.36 -12.19 5.54
C ARG A 149 15.26 -13.71 5.46
N VAL A 150 14.92 -14.34 6.55
CA VAL A 150 14.91 -15.80 6.67
C VAL A 150 13.57 -16.40 6.24
N VAL A 151 12.46 -15.67 6.42
CA VAL A 151 11.10 -16.22 6.28
C VAL A 151 10.43 -15.86 4.96
N THR A 152 10.88 -14.80 4.29
CA THR A 152 10.22 -14.31 3.06
C THR A 152 11.21 -14.23 1.91
N ASP A 153 11.07 -15.17 1.00
CA ASP A 153 11.71 -15.08 -0.30
C ASP A 153 10.77 -14.33 -1.25
N TRP A 154 11.19 -13.14 -1.70
CA TRP A 154 10.41 -12.29 -2.59
C TRP A 154 11.10 -12.23 -3.96
N PRO A 155 10.33 -12.26 -5.05
CA PRO A 155 10.92 -12.10 -6.38
C PRO A 155 11.64 -10.74 -6.47
N SER A 156 12.78 -10.73 -7.15
CA SER A 156 13.52 -9.48 -7.43
C SER A 156 12.83 -8.63 -8.49
N VAL A 157 12.01 -9.27 -9.32
CA VAL A 157 11.26 -8.64 -10.42
C VAL A 157 9.85 -9.23 -10.46
N ILE A 158 8.86 -8.39 -10.71
CA ILE A 158 7.51 -8.81 -11.08
C ILE A 158 7.19 -8.32 -12.49
N GLU A 159 6.53 -9.16 -13.26
CA GLU A 159 6.14 -8.87 -14.64
C GLU A 159 4.63 -9.05 -14.80
N ARG A 160 3.98 -8.14 -15.54
CA ARG A 160 2.58 -8.32 -15.91
C ARG A 160 2.44 -9.56 -16.76
N GLY A 161 1.56 -10.46 -16.35
CA GLY A 161 1.25 -11.65 -17.13
C GLY A 161 0.58 -11.28 -18.45
N THR A 162 1.17 -11.71 -19.55
CA THR A 162 0.64 -11.48 -20.91
C THR A 162 -0.05 -12.71 -21.49
N ALA A 163 0.04 -13.85 -20.81
CA ALA A 163 -0.33 -15.16 -21.33
C ALA A 163 -1.81 -15.31 -21.73
N SER A 164 -2.68 -14.38 -21.33
CA SER A 164 -4.12 -14.44 -21.66
C SER A 164 -4.70 -13.12 -22.13
N GLY A 165 -3.86 -12.15 -22.51
CA GLY A 165 -4.33 -10.78 -22.80
C GLY A 165 -4.80 -10.04 -21.53
N SER A 166 -4.73 -10.65 -20.35
CA SER A 166 -4.99 -10.00 -19.08
C SER A 166 -3.68 -9.47 -18.51
N PRO A 167 -3.62 -8.19 -18.06
CA PRO A 167 -2.44 -7.65 -17.40
C PRO A 167 -2.20 -8.24 -16.01
N TRP A 168 -3.02 -9.15 -15.57
CA TRP A 168 -2.98 -9.82 -14.26
C TRP A 168 -3.06 -11.33 -14.42
N PRO A 169 -2.49 -12.10 -13.50
CA PRO A 169 -1.68 -11.68 -12.35
C PRO A 169 -0.23 -11.30 -12.75
N PHE A 170 0.45 -10.56 -11.89
CA PHE A 170 1.90 -10.40 -11.99
C PHE A 170 2.59 -11.73 -11.71
N VAL A 171 3.60 -12.04 -12.50
CA VAL A 171 4.45 -13.21 -12.31
C VAL A 171 5.75 -12.75 -11.65
N GLY A 172 6.10 -13.33 -10.53
CA GLY A 172 7.39 -13.11 -9.89
C GLY A 172 8.50 -13.83 -10.66
N ARG A 173 9.60 -13.13 -10.90
CA ARG A 173 10.85 -13.75 -11.36
C ARG A 173 11.87 -13.71 -10.23
N TRP A 174 12.40 -14.84 -9.93
CA TRP A 174 13.47 -15.02 -8.96
C TRP A 174 14.80 -14.92 -9.70
N GLU A 175 15.70 -14.07 -9.25
CA GLU A 175 17.08 -14.19 -9.73
C GLU A 175 17.60 -15.53 -9.20
N GLU A 176 18.00 -16.43 -10.11
CA GLU A 176 18.77 -17.59 -9.71
C GLU A 176 19.98 -17.03 -8.96
N SER A 177 20.01 -17.28 -7.65
CA SER A 177 21.18 -16.97 -6.85
C SER A 177 22.31 -17.85 -7.41
N GLY A 178 23.10 -17.25 -8.31
CA GLY A 178 24.36 -17.85 -8.74
C GLY A 178 25.25 -17.99 -7.50
N PHE A 179 25.36 -19.21 -7.01
CA PHE A 179 26.38 -19.63 -6.07
C PHE A 179 27.70 -19.84 -6.81
#